data_adbccf865ac435971590a4c710598c45
#
_entry.id   adbccf865ac435971590a4c710598c45
#
_cell.length_a   1.000
_cell.length_b   1.000
_cell.length_c   1.000
_cell.angle_alpha   90.00
_cell.angle_beta   90.00
_cell.angle_gamma   90.00
#
_symmetry.space_group_name_H-M   'P 1'
#
loop_
_entity.id
_entity.type
_entity.pdbx_description
1 polymer ?
#
loop_
_entity_poly.entity_id
_entity_poly.type
_entity_poly.pdbx_seq_one_letter_code
_entity_poly.pdbx_strand_id
1 'polypeptide(L)'
;MKPTKEILGLRIISISDGTQVGAVKDIVINPQGKTLDFIIVDQPTDYFGAKVVAFTDILGMGQFAITIPHLGVIQDVAQAKEAQNLLKQDIRVLGTKVLTRKGQLIGEVKEILIDEETGHIATCLFESDGQMHEIGADQVITLGRELLIVESEKTASNLRDMQGDDEEDPIEAIDTPTSVTVNVDPTEEPEVEPESEVVPEIESGFNLFEQRQLQYFIGKKAEKDIILDNGEVLRAGDSITPSHVTLITSRNTLMEVTSHLQKN
;
A
#
# COMPACT_ATOMS: atom_id res chain seq x y z
N MET A 1 -17.24 -0.94 -9.44
CA MET A 1 -15.82 -1.30 -9.67
C MET A 1 -14.95 -0.32 -8.92
N LYS A 2 -13.95 -0.80 -8.22
CA LYS A 2 -13.11 0.02 -7.35
C LYS A 2 -11.63 -0.19 -7.69
N PRO A 3 -10.83 0.89 -7.86
CA PRO A 3 -9.38 0.77 -8.05
C PRO A 3 -8.71 0.32 -6.76
N THR A 4 -7.63 -0.47 -6.88
CA THR A 4 -6.92 -1.00 -5.70
C THR A 4 -6.39 0.09 -4.78
N LYS A 5 -5.96 1.22 -5.32
CA LYS A 5 -5.53 2.39 -4.51
C LYS A 5 -6.60 2.92 -3.57
N GLU A 6 -7.90 2.72 -3.90
CA GLU A 6 -9.02 3.10 -3.03
C GLU A 6 -9.38 2.00 -2.03
N ILE A 7 -8.97 0.74 -2.28
CA ILE A 7 -9.14 -0.38 -1.36
C ILE A 7 -8.07 -0.34 -0.28
N LEU A 8 -6.82 -0.06 -0.68
CA LEU A 8 -5.70 0.04 0.26
C LEU A 8 -5.93 1.20 1.24
N GLY A 9 -5.75 0.93 2.52
CA GLY A 9 -5.97 1.88 3.59
C GLY A 9 -7.43 2.06 4.03
N LEU A 10 -8.42 1.45 3.34
CA LEU A 10 -9.79 1.46 3.83
C LEU A 10 -9.89 0.87 5.23
N ARG A 11 -10.69 1.51 6.06
CA ARG A 11 -11.01 1.01 7.40
C ARG A 11 -11.83 -0.27 7.30
N ILE A 12 -11.60 -1.19 8.23
CA ILE A 12 -12.39 -2.42 8.37
C ILE A 12 -13.25 -2.27 9.61
N ILE A 13 -14.57 -2.42 9.45
CA ILE A 13 -15.56 -2.22 10.53
C ILE A 13 -16.34 -3.51 10.71
N SER A 14 -16.40 -3.97 11.95
CA SER A 14 -17.28 -5.07 12.38
C SER A 14 -18.71 -4.55 12.56
N ILE A 15 -19.69 -5.19 11.91
CA ILE A 15 -21.10 -4.78 12.03
C ILE A 15 -21.68 -5.22 13.37
N SER A 16 -21.21 -6.33 13.93
CA SER A 16 -21.77 -6.89 15.18
C SER A 16 -21.69 -5.94 16.37
N ASP A 17 -20.64 -5.12 16.40
CA ASP A 17 -20.32 -4.24 17.54
C ASP A 17 -19.97 -2.80 17.13
N GLY A 18 -19.98 -2.51 15.84
CA GLY A 18 -19.69 -1.16 15.31
C GLY A 18 -18.25 -0.70 15.49
N THR A 19 -17.31 -1.62 15.81
CA THR A 19 -15.92 -1.27 16.07
C THR A 19 -15.09 -1.27 14.81
N GLN A 20 -14.11 -0.33 14.74
CA GLN A 20 -13.05 -0.38 13.74
C GLN A 20 -11.99 -1.39 14.17
N VAL A 21 -11.77 -2.40 13.35
CA VAL A 21 -10.88 -3.52 13.62
C VAL A 21 -9.44 -3.25 13.15
N GLY A 22 -9.32 -2.47 12.09
CA GLY A 22 -8.03 -2.16 11.46
C GLY A 22 -8.24 -1.44 10.14
N ALA A 23 -7.26 -1.54 9.26
CA ALA A 23 -7.30 -1.04 7.89
C ALA A 23 -6.76 -2.08 6.91
N VAL A 24 -7.08 -1.93 5.64
CA VAL A 24 -6.52 -2.77 4.58
C VAL A 24 -5.05 -2.40 4.39
N LYS A 25 -4.16 -3.33 4.68
CA LYS A 25 -2.72 -3.17 4.47
C LYS A 25 -2.32 -3.55 3.05
N ASP A 26 -2.85 -4.67 2.56
CA ASP A 26 -2.54 -5.21 1.25
C ASP A 26 -3.67 -6.13 0.78
N ILE A 27 -3.62 -6.54 -0.48
CA ILE A 27 -4.58 -7.44 -1.11
C ILE A 27 -3.90 -8.70 -1.59
N VAL A 28 -4.61 -9.81 -1.59
CA VAL A 28 -4.12 -11.12 -2.05
C VAL A 28 -4.93 -11.57 -3.24
N ILE A 29 -4.27 -11.58 -4.41
CA ILE A 29 -4.87 -11.93 -5.68
C ILE A 29 -4.68 -13.42 -5.98
N ASN A 30 -5.74 -14.06 -6.42
CA ASN A 30 -5.72 -15.39 -6.97
C ASN A 30 -5.51 -15.31 -8.49
N PRO A 31 -4.34 -15.76 -9.01
CA PRO A 31 -4.05 -15.63 -10.43
C PRO A 31 -4.89 -16.55 -11.31
N GLN A 32 -5.36 -17.68 -10.78
CA GLN A 32 -6.19 -18.63 -11.54
C GLN A 32 -7.63 -18.11 -11.66
N GLY A 33 -8.20 -17.65 -10.54
CA GLY A 33 -9.55 -17.07 -10.53
C GLY A 33 -9.60 -15.64 -11.08
N LYS A 34 -8.46 -14.95 -11.15
CA LYS A 34 -8.36 -13.51 -11.40
C LYS A 34 -9.27 -12.74 -10.42
N THR A 35 -9.17 -13.10 -9.16
CA THR A 35 -10.01 -12.59 -8.07
C THR A 35 -9.16 -12.04 -6.93
N LEU A 36 -9.72 -11.10 -6.20
CA LEU A 36 -9.29 -10.72 -4.86
C LEU A 36 -9.84 -11.76 -3.88
N ASP A 37 -9.00 -12.64 -3.36
CA ASP A 37 -9.46 -13.71 -2.47
C ASP A 37 -9.32 -13.33 -0.99
N PHE A 38 -8.30 -12.54 -0.64
CA PHE A 38 -8.11 -12.08 0.74
C PHE A 38 -7.64 -10.63 0.79
N ILE A 39 -7.93 -9.97 1.90
CA ILE A 39 -7.31 -8.71 2.30
C ILE A 39 -6.43 -8.94 3.53
N ILE A 40 -5.25 -8.31 3.54
CA ILE A 40 -4.36 -8.30 4.70
C ILE A 40 -4.75 -7.13 5.58
N VAL A 41 -4.96 -7.40 6.86
CA VAL A 41 -5.42 -6.41 7.84
C VAL A 41 -4.23 -5.84 8.60
N ASP A 42 -4.14 -4.53 8.65
CA ASP A 42 -3.25 -3.81 9.57
C ASP A 42 -3.99 -3.51 10.87
N GLN A 43 -3.57 -4.18 11.94
CA GLN A 43 -4.13 -3.98 13.28
C GLN A 43 -3.07 -3.33 14.16
N PRO A 44 -3.27 -2.08 14.60
CA PRO A 44 -2.28 -1.36 15.42
C PRO A 44 -1.97 -2.03 16.76
N THR A 45 -2.88 -2.87 17.25
CA THR A 45 -2.80 -3.53 18.56
C THR A 45 -2.28 -4.96 18.48
N ASP A 46 -2.15 -5.54 17.29
CA ASP A 46 -1.71 -6.93 17.14
C ASP A 46 -0.27 -6.99 16.63
N TYR A 47 0.64 -7.25 17.55
CA TYR A 47 2.08 -7.35 17.26
C TYR A 47 2.51 -8.73 16.74
N PHE A 48 1.59 -9.70 16.70
CA PHE A 48 1.91 -11.08 16.40
C PHE A 48 1.15 -11.58 15.16
N GLY A 49 1.87 -11.67 14.05
CA GLY A 49 1.39 -12.32 12.84
C GLY A 49 0.58 -11.40 11.90
N ALA A 50 0.54 -11.78 10.63
CA ALA A 50 -0.32 -11.14 9.66
C ALA A 50 -1.74 -11.71 9.78
N LYS A 51 -2.74 -10.84 9.76
CA LYS A 51 -4.16 -11.19 9.77
C LYS A 51 -4.76 -11.01 8.39
N VAL A 52 -5.69 -11.88 8.05
CA VAL A 52 -6.41 -11.83 6.78
C VAL A 52 -7.90 -11.97 6.99
N VAL A 53 -8.65 -11.38 6.07
CA VAL A 53 -10.09 -11.61 5.91
C VAL A 53 -10.32 -12.15 4.51
N ALA A 54 -11.08 -13.23 4.39
CA ALA A 54 -11.47 -13.74 3.08
C ALA A 54 -12.46 -12.78 2.41
N PHE A 55 -12.37 -12.62 1.09
CA PHE A 55 -13.29 -11.76 0.36
C PHE A 55 -14.76 -12.18 0.56
N THR A 56 -14.99 -13.48 0.67
CA THR A 56 -16.32 -14.07 0.93
C THR A 56 -16.92 -13.65 2.28
N ASP A 57 -16.11 -13.23 3.23
CA ASP A 57 -16.56 -12.74 4.54
C ASP A 57 -16.78 -11.23 4.56
N ILE A 58 -16.50 -10.54 3.45
CA ILE A 58 -16.78 -9.11 3.30
C ILE A 58 -18.26 -8.94 2.95
N LEU A 59 -18.97 -8.15 3.76
CA LEU A 59 -20.38 -7.84 3.52
C LEU A 59 -20.55 -6.68 2.54
N GLY A 60 -19.60 -5.78 2.49
CA GLY A 60 -19.61 -4.66 1.57
C GLY A 60 -18.29 -3.90 1.57
N MET A 61 -17.99 -3.34 0.40
CA MET A 61 -16.78 -2.53 0.15
C MET A 61 -17.21 -1.13 -0.28
N GLY A 62 -17.46 -0.26 0.71
CA GLY A 62 -17.89 1.11 0.49
C GLY A 62 -16.76 2.08 0.19
N GLN A 63 -17.10 3.36 0.01
CA GLN A 63 -16.10 4.43 -0.15
C GLN A 63 -15.35 4.75 1.15
N PHE A 64 -15.99 4.54 2.30
CA PHE A 64 -15.44 4.88 3.60
C PHE A 64 -14.79 3.71 4.32
N ALA A 65 -15.36 2.51 4.18
CA ALA A 65 -14.93 1.32 4.90
C ALA A 65 -15.33 0.03 4.18
N ILE A 66 -14.63 -1.04 4.54
CA ILE A 66 -15.04 -2.42 4.31
C ILE A 66 -15.77 -2.89 5.55
N THR A 67 -16.92 -3.56 5.37
CA THR A 67 -17.68 -4.12 6.47
C THR A 67 -17.59 -5.62 6.53
N ILE A 68 -17.40 -6.14 7.74
CA ILE A 68 -17.37 -7.57 8.05
C ILE A 68 -18.43 -7.91 9.10
N PRO A 69 -18.94 -9.15 9.15
CA PRO A 69 -20.01 -9.51 10.08
C PRO A 69 -19.58 -9.39 11.55
N HIS A 70 -18.42 -9.90 11.91
CA HIS A 70 -17.86 -9.89 13.27
C HIS A 70 -16.35 -10.14 13.25
N LEU A 71 -15.69 -9.89 14.37
CA LEU A 71 -14.24 -10.05 14.54
C LEU A 71 -13.73 -11.49 14.25
N GLY A 72 -14.56 -12.49 14.46
CA GLY A 72 -14.19 -13.91 14.29
C GLY A 72 -13.88 -14.33 12.86
N VAL A 73 -14.20 -13.51 11.84
CA VAL A 73 -13.83 -13.81 10.45
C VAL A 73 -12.38 -13.43 10.13
N ILE A 74 -11.74 -12.68 11.03
CA ILE A 74 -10.33 -12.31 10.88
C ILE A 74 -9.48 -13.51 11.32
N GLN A 75 -8.73 -14.04 10.40
CA GLN A 75 -7.91 -15.23 10.61
C GLN A 75 -6.43 -14.87 10.65
N ASP A 76 -5.68 -15.63 11.43
CA ASP A 76 -4.23 -15.60 11.35
C ASP A 76 -3.78 -16.24 10.03
N VAL A 77 -2.86 -15.60 9.30
CA VAL A 77 -2.27 -16.19 8.08
C VAL A 77 -1.70 -17.57 8.36
N ALA A 78 -1.15 -17.81 9.56
CA ALA A 78 -0.62 -19.12 9.95
C ALA A 78 -1.68 -20.23 9.94
N GLN A 79 -2.97 -19.89 10.09
CA GLN A 79 -4.10 -20.83 10.09
C GLN A 79 -4.81 -20.90 8.74
N ALA A 80 -4.73 -19.84 7.93
CA ALA A 80 -5.37 -19.74 6.61
C ALA A 80 -4.49 -20.34 5.52
N LYS A 81 -4.59 -21.66 5.28
CA LYS A 81 -3.76 -22.38 4.30
C LYS A 81 -3.88 -21.84 2.88
N GLU A 82 -5.08 -21.43 2.47
CA GLU A 82 -5.33 -20.86 1.14
C GLU A 82 -4.62 -19.52 0.97
N ALA A 83 -4.75 -18.63 1.95
CA ALA A 83 -4.03 -17.36 1.98
C ALA A 83 -2.52 -17.57 1.95
N GLN A 84 -1.99 -18.54 2.74
CA GLN A 84 -0.57 -18.88 2.70
C GLN A 84 -0.09 -19.31 1.32
N ASN A 85 -0.88 -20.14 0.62
CA ASN A 85 -0.53 -20.65 -0.70
C ASN A 85 -0.49 -19.51 -1.73
N LEU A 86 -1.45 -18.58 -1.68
CA LEU A 86 -1.47 -17.43 -2.57
C LEU A 86 -0.33 -16.44 -2.23
N LEU A 87 -0.09 -16.16 -0.95
CA LEU A 87 1.00 -15.30 -0.51
C LEU A 87 2.38 -15.85 -0.91
N LYS A 88 2.57 -17.18 -0.90
CA LYS A 88 3.82 -17.81 -1.39
C LYS A 88 4.04 -17.63 -2.89
N GLN A 89 2.97 -17.50 -3.67
CA GLN A 89 3.07 -17.21 -5.10
C GLN A 89 3.54 -15.79 -5.35
N ASP A 90 3.36 -14.88 -4.36
CA ASP A 90 3.78 -13.47 -4.38
C ASP A 90 3.32 -12.76 -5.67
N ILE A 91 2.06 -12.94 -6.03
CA ILE A 91 1.48 -12.34 -7.23
C ILE A 91 1.22 -10.86 -6.92
N ARG A 92 1.94 -10.01 -7.61
CA ARG A 92 1.81 -8.56 -7.55
C ARG A 92 1.39 -8.07 -8.91
N VAL A 93 0.13 -7.66 -9.05
CA VAL A 93 -0.36 -7.18 -10.35
C VAL A 93 0.14 -5.76 -10.62
N LEU A 94 0.14 -4.91 -9.61
CA LEU A 94 0.65 -3.53 -9.72
C LEU A 94 2.17 -3.52 -9.93
N GLY A 95 2.62 -2.71 -10.89
CA GLY A 95 4.03 -2.58 -11.24
C GLY A 95 4.57 -3.73 -12.10
N THR A 96 3.75 -4.71 -12.47
CA THR A 96 4.20 -5.77 -13.38
C THR A 96 4.28 -5.28 -14.81
N LYS A 97 5.22 -5.85 -15.57
CA LYS A 97 5.35 -5.56 -17.00
C LYS A 97 4.31 -6.33 -17.79
N VAL A 98 3.70 -5.65 -18.77
CA VAL A 98 2.69 -6.25 -19.64
C VAL A 98 3.36 -6.76 -20.91
N LEU A 99 3.26 -8.08 -21.15
CA LEU A 99 3.74 -8.72 -22.37
C LEU A 99 2.59 -9.27 -23.19
N THR A 100 2.70 -9.13 -24.51
CA THR A 100 1.83 -9.88 -25.41
C THR A 100 2.24 -11.36 -25.43
N ARG A 101 1.33 -12.23 -25.87
CA ARG A 101 1.61 -13.65 -26.13
C ARG A 101 2.80 -13.89 -27.07
N LYS A 102 3.13 -12.90 -27.90
CA LYS A 102 4.29 -12.92 -28.83
C LYS A 102 5.60 -12.47 -28.18
N GLY A 103 5.58 -12.12 -26.87
CA GLY A 103 6.76 -11.67 -26.13
C GLY A 103 7.11 -10.19 -26.33
N GLN A 104 6.22 -9.37 -26.87
CA GLN A 104 6.41 -7.93 -26.97
C GLN A 104 6.06 -7.27 -25.64
N LEU A 105 6.96 -6.45 -25.13
CA LEU A 105 6.68 -5.59 -23.96
C LEU A 105 5.83 -4.40 -24.43
N ILE A 106 4.64 -4.23 -23.83
CA ILE A 106 3.71 -3.16 -24.21
C ILE A 106 3.46 -2.14 -23.10
N GLY A 107 3.94 -2.37 -21.89
CA GLY A 107 3.79 -1.39 -20.82
C GLY A 107 3.98 -1.96 -19.42
N GLU A 108 3.51 -1.21 -18.42
CA GLU A 108 3.58 -1.55 -17.00
C GLU A 108 2.24 -1.27 -16.33
N VAL A 109 1.72 -2.23 -15.55
CA VAL A 109 0.44 -2.09 -14.85
C VAL A 109 0.55 -1.03 -13.76
N LYS A 110 -0.31 -0.04 -13.81
CA LYS A 110 -0.39 1.05 -12.82
C LYS A 110 -1.57 0.91 -11.86
N GLU A 111 -2.65 0.25 -12.30
CA GLU A 111 -3.85 0.07 -11.48
C GLU A 111 -4.65 -1.14 -11.97
N ILE A 112 -5.44 -1.73 -11.06
CA ILE A 112 -6.47 -2.71 -11.41
C ILE A 112 -7.80 -2.28 -10.83
N LEU A 113 -8.86 -2.54 -11.58
CA LEU A 113 -10.24 -2.32 -11.16
C LEU A 113 -10.85 -3.65 -10.73
N ILE A 114 -11.33 -3.68 -9.49
CA ILE A 114 -11.94 -4.86 -8.87
C ILE A 114 -13.44 -4.62 -8.75
N ASP A 115 -14.21 -5.64 -9.09
CA ASP A 115 -15.64 -5.65 -8.85
C ASP A 115 -15.91 -5.85 -7.35
N GLU A 116 -16.63 -4.92 -6.74
CA GLU A 116 -16.85 -4.86 -5.30
C GLU A 116 -17.77 -5.96 -4.77
N GLU A 117 -18.59 -6.56 -5.63
CA GLU A 117 -19.55 -7.60 -5.26
C GLU A 117 -18.94 -9.00 -5.40
N THR A 118 -18.16 -9.20 -6.45
CA THR A 118 -17.66 -10.53 -6.82
C THR A 118 -16.17 -10.75 -6.51
N GLY A 119 -15.41 -9.67 -6.29
CA GLY A 119 -13.97 -9.71 -6.12
C GLY A 119 -13.20 -9.93 -7.43
N HIS A 120 -13.88 -10.10 -8.56
CA HIS A 120 -13.19 -10.28 -9.83
C HIS A 120 -12.44 -9.04 -10.28
N ILE A 121 -11.24 -9.25 -10.82
CA ILE A 121 -10.53 -8.21 -11.56
C ILE A 121 -11.31 -7.98 -12.85
N ALA A 122 -11.82 -6.77 -13.03
CA ALA A 122 -12.56 -6.41 -14.24
C ALA A 122 -11.60 -5.91 -15.33
N THR A 123 -10.68 -5.03 -14.95
CA THR A 123 -9.80 -4.33 -15.89
C THR A 123 -8.43 -4.10 -15.27
N CYS A 124 -7.38 -4.19 -16.08
CA CYS A 124 -6.03 -3.77 -15.75
C CYS A 124 -5.70 -2.50 -16.53
N LEU A 125 -5.29 -1.44 -15.84
CA LEU A 125 -4.79 -0.21 -16.43
C LEU A 125 -3.27 -0.24 -16.46
N PHE A 126 -2.68 -0.01 -17.62
CA PHE A 126 -1.23 0.01 -17.80
C PHE A 126 -0.78 1.23 -18.56
N GLU A 127 0.45 1.64 -18.32
CA GLU A 127 1.10 2.76 -19.02
C GLU A 127 1.99 2.23 -20.13
N SER A 128 1.83 2.80 -21.32
CA SER A 128 2.69 2.59 -22.48
C SER A 128 2.98 3.94 -23.12
N ASP A 129 4.25 4.25 -23.36
CA ASP A 129 4.71 5.50 -23.99
C ASP A 129 4.08 6.78 -23.40
N GLY A 130 3.87 6.79 -22.07
CA GLY A 130 3.26 7.90 -21.33
C GLY A 130 1.75 8.03 -21.52
N GLN A 131 1.09 7.03 -22.09
CA GLN A 131 -0.37 6.95 -22.24
C GLN A 131 -0.93 5.80 -21.40
N MET A 132 -2.12 6.03 -20.84
CA MET A 132 -2.84 5.00 -20.12
C MET A 132 -3.70 4.19 -21.07
N HIS A 133 -3.61 2.89 -20.95
CA HIS A 133 -4.38 1.91 -21.70
C HIS A 133 -5.11 1.00 -20.75
N GLU A 134 -6.19 0.40 -21.22
CA GLU A 134 -6.95 -0.56 -20.44
C GLU A 134 -7.04 -1.92 -21.14
N ILE A 135 -7.01 -2.97 -20.36
CA ILE A 135 -7.20 -4.36 -20.81
C ILE A 135 -8.19 -5.03 -19.87
N GLY A 136 -9.24 -5.60 -20.46
CA GLY A 136 -10.18 -6.44 -19.72
C GLY A 136 -9.53 -7.72 -19.18
N ALA A 137 -9.95 -8.18 -18.02
CA ALA A 137 -9.39 -9.38 -17.41
C ALA A 137 -9.62 -10.66 -18.23
N ASP A 138 -10.62 -10.68 -19.12
CA ASP A 138 -10.87 -11.75 -20.09
C ASP A 138 -9.72 -11.90 -21.10
N GLN A 139 -9.04 -10.81 -21.42
CA GLN A 139 -7.92 -10.74 -22.35
C GLN A 139 -6.57 -11.03 -21.70
N VAL A 140 -6.52 -11.06 -20.37
CA VAL A 140 -5.34 -11.44 -19.60
C VAL A 140 -5.23 -12.97 -19.61
N ILE A 141 -4.13 -13.49 -20.13
CA ILE A 141 -3.84 -14.94 -20.14
C ILE A 141 -3.29 -15.37 -18.78
N THR A 142 -2.32 -14.59 -18.26
CA THR A 142 -1.60 -14.96 -17.04
C THR A 142 -1.35 -13.72 -16.18
N LEU A 143 -1.71 -13.83 -14.90
CA LEU A 143 -1.26 -12.94 -13.84
C LEU A 143 -0.06 -13.61 -13.16
N GLY A 144 1.13 -13.11 -13.45
CA GLY A 144 2.37 -13.64 -12.89
C GLY A 144 2.93 -12.73 -11.79
N ARG A 145 4.02 -13.17 -11.20
CA ARG A 145 4.74 -12.40 -10.17
C ARG A 145 5.40 -11.14 -10.75
N GLU A 146 5.97 -11.23 -11.95
CA GLU A 146 6.75 -10.17 -12.58
C GLU A 146 6.13 -9.69 -13.90
N LEU A 147 5.27 -10.51 -14.48
CA LEU A 147 4.74 -10.31 -15.81
C LEU A 147 3.23 -10.56 -15.85
N LEU A 148 2.52 -9.68 -16.51
CA LEU A 148 1.14 -9.85 -16.95
C LEU A 148 1.16 -10.21 -18.45
N ILE A 149 0.61 -11.37 -18.82
CA ILE A 149 0.60 -11.81 -20.23
C ILE A 149 -0.81 -11.64 -20.79
N VAL A 150 -0.88 -10.97 -21.94
CA VAL A 150 -2.12 -10.68 -22.66
C VAL A 150 -2.14 -11.27 -24.06
N GLU A 151 -3.34 -11.43 -24.62
CA GLU A 151 -3.49 -12.09 -25.93
C GLU A 151 -2.84 -11.28 -27.06
N SER A 152 -3.12 -9.98 -27.15
CA SER A 152 -2.64 -9.13 -28.27
C SER A 152 -2.57 -7.66 -27.87
N GLU A 153 -1.68 -6.90 -28.52
CA GLU A 153 -1.55 -5.44 -28.39
C GLU A 153 -2.82 -4.69 -28.89
N LYS A 154 -3.52 -5.24 -29.86
CA LYS A 154 -4.76 -4.65 -30.42
C LYS A 154 -5.94 -4.67 -29.45
N THR A 155 -5.77 -5.32 -28.32
CA THR A 155 -6.78 -5.51 -27.29
C THR A 155 -6.81 -4.36 -26.28
N ALA A 156 -5.77 -3.50 -26.29
CA ALA A 156 -5.67 -2.33 -25.42
C ALA A 156 -6.43 -1.14 -26.03
N SER A 157 -7.42 -0.64 -25.31
CA SER A 157 -8.14 0.59 -25.67
C SER A 157 -7.47 1.80 -25.01
N ASN A 158 -7.33 2.91 -25.75
CA ASN A 158 -6.89 4.17 -25.16
C ASN A 158 -8.01 4.79 -24.35
N LEU A 159 -7.77 5.10 -23.08
CA LEU A 159 -8.74 5.78 -22.22
C LEU A 159 -9.14 7.18 -22.72
N ARG A 160 -8.35 7.79 -23.61
CA ARG A 160 -8.67 9.09 -24.20
C ARG A 160 -9.79 9.03 -25.23
N ASP A 161 -10.00 7.87 -25.87
CA ASP A 161 -11.04 7.72 -26.89
C ASP A 161 -12.45 7.55 -26.29
N MET A 162 -12.55 7.37 -24.99
CA MET A 162 -13.85 7.25 -24.26
C MET A 162 -14.36 8.58 -23.68
N GLN A 163 -13.60 9.70 -23.78
CA GLN A 163 -14.01 11.02 -23.29
C GLN A 163 -14.35 12.00 -24.41
N GLY A 164 -14.98 11.58 -25.44
CA GLY A 164 -15.34 12.50 -26.48
C GLY A 164 -16.34 11.92 -27.45
N ASP A 165 -17.57 12.23 -27.23
CA ASP A 165 -18.55 12.61 -28.26
C ASP A 165 -19.87 13.00 -27.59
N ASP A 166 -19.86 14.13 -26.90
CA ASP A 166 -21.07 14.96 -26.82
C ASP A 166 -20.93 16.00 -27.93
N GLU A 167 -21.57 15.73 -29.06
CA GLU A 167 -21.81 16.69 -30.12
C GLU A 167 -22.66 17.85 -29.56
N GLU A 168 -22.03 18.98 -29.31
CA GLU A 168 -22.73 20.25 -29.25
C GLU A 168 -22.53 21.02 -30.57
N ASP A 169 -23.62 21.24 -31.27
CA ASP A 169 -23.76 22.09 -32.44
C ASP A 169 -23.30 23.53 -32.18
N PRO A 170 -22.77 24.24 -33.19
CA PRO A 170 -22.15 25.53 -33.03
C PRO A 170 -23.18 26.66 -32.94
N ILE A 171 -23.11 27.47 -31.90
CA ILE A 171 -23.77 28.76 -31.82
C ILE A 171 -22.73 29.88 -32.03
N GLU A 172 -23.05 30.74 -32.99
CA GLU A 172 -22.33 31.84 -33.55
C GLU A 172 -21.73 32.87 -32.58
N ALA A 173 -20.66 33.47 -33.07
CA ALA A 173 -19.90 34.57 -32.50
C ALA A 173 -20.73 35.85 -32.27
N ILE A 174 -20.44 36.54 -31.14
CA ILE A 174 -20.60 37.99 -31.04
C ILE A 174 -19.42 38.59 -30.26
N ASP A 175 -18.89 39.65 -30.87
CA ASP A 175 -17.74 40.50 -30.59
C ASP A 175 -17.41 40.94 -29.15
N THR A 176 -16.09 41.11 -28.94
CA THR A 176 -15.40 41.92 -27.95
C THR A 176 -15.83 43.42 -27.97
N PRO A 177 -15.48 44.33 -26.98
CA PRO A 177 -14.13 44.49 -26.43
C PRO A 177 -13.98 45.00 -24.96
N THR A 178 -12.70 45.05 -24.53
CA THR A 178 -12.03 46.12 -23.74
C THR A 178 -11.79 45.90 -22.25
N SER A 179 -10.53 45.59 -22.02
CA SER A 179 -9.58 45.97 -20.96
C SER A 179 -10.01 46.86 -19.77
N VAL A 180 -9.62 46.47 -18.57
CA VAL A 180 -8.99 47.37 -17.59
C VAL A 180 -8.00 46.57 -16.72
N THR A 181 -6.75 46.99 -16.77
CA THR A 181 -5.63 46.71 -15.89
C THR A 181 -5.83 47.37 -14.50
N VAL A 182 -5.59 46.62 -13.43
CA VAL A 182 -5.11 47.25 -12.19
C VAL A 182 -4.09 46.32 -11.54
N ASN A 183 -2.83 46.80 -11.52
CA ASN A 183 -1.75 46.34 -10.70
C ASN A 183 -2.02 46.68 -9.22
N VAL A 184 -1.78 45.77 -8.30
CA VAL A 184 -1.23 46.05 -6.98
C VAL A 184 -0.36 44.87 -6.55
N ASP A 185 0.93 45.16 -6.40
CA ASP A 185 2.01 44.40 -5.78
C ASP A 185 2.17 44.85 -4.32
N PRO A 186 3.08 44.27 -3.54
CA PRO A 186 3.03 43.03 -2.79
C PRO A 186 3.02 43.25 -1.27
N THR A 187 2.70 42.22 -0.48
CA THR A 187 3.15 42.20 0.92
C THR A 187 3.62 40.81 1.28
N GLU A 188 4.92 40.69 1.44
CA GLU A 188 5.61 39.57 2.08
C GLU A 188 5.15 39.46 3.53
N GLU A 189 4.91 38.25 4.00
CA GLU A 189 5.29 37.81 5.35
C GLU A 189 5.26 36.24 5.41
N PRO A 190 6.04 35.63 6.35
CA PRO A 190 6.97 34.57 5.98
C PRO A 190 6.39 33.18 6.24
N GLU A 191 6.69 32.26 5.33
CA GLU A 191 6.57 30.82 5.52
C GLU A 191 7.48 30.36 6.65
N VAL A 192 6.88 29.83 7.70
CA VAL A 192 7.58 29.00 8.68
C VAL A 192 7.58 27.58 8.14
N GLU A 193 8.66 27.17 7.51
CA GLU A 193 8.95 25.78 7.23
C GLU A 193 9.04 25.01 8.55
N PRO A 194 8.34 23.86 8.71
CA PRO A 194 8.68 22.94 9.78
C PRO A 194 10.02 22.28 9.44
N GLU A 195 10.99 22.52 10.31
CA GLU A 195 12.28 21.82 10.31
C GLU A 195 12.04 20.31 10.13
N SER A 196 12.48 19.79 8.98
CA SER A 196 12.63 18.36 8.77
C SER A 196 13.74 17.89 9.70
N GLU A 197 13.35 17.18 10.76
CA GLU A 197 14.30 16.37 11.54
C GLU A 197 15.04 15.46 10.58
N VAL A 198 16.33 15.72 10.43
CA VAL A 198 17.27 14.87 9.71
C VAL A 198 17.38 13.58 10.49
N VAL A 199 16.65 12.54 10.05
CA VAL A 199 16.79 11.19 10.56
C VAL A 199 18.12 10.66 10.00
N PRO A 200 19.11 10.31 10.85
CA PRO A 200 20.36 9.76 10.36
C PRO A 200 20.08 8.45 9.62
N GLU A 201 20.50 8.36 8.37
CA GLU A 201 20.54 7.13 7.58
C GLU A 201 21.46 6.15 8.29
N ILE A 202 20.88 5.11 8.89
CA ILE A 202 21.62 4.02 9.52
C ILE A 202 21.99 3.04 8.42
N GLU A 203 23.21 3.12 7.91
CA GLU A 203 23.85 2.06 7.12
C GLU A 203 24.11 0.84 8.02
N SER A 204 23.07 0.09 8.36
CA SER A 204 23.19 -1.16 9.08
C SER A 204 22.69 -2.30 8.21
N GLY A 205 23.33 -3.46 8.28
CA GLY A 205 22.91 -4.69 7.61
C GLY A 205 21.59 -5.26 8.12
N PHE A 206 20.77 -4.42 8.75
CA PHE A 206 19.45 -4.71 9.25
C PHE A 206 18.40 -4.53 8.16
N ASN A 207 17.40 -5.42 8.14
CA ASN A 207 16.25 -5.25 7.26
C ASN A 207 15.36 -4.05 7.73
N LEU A 208 14.44 -3.61 6.86
CA LEU A 208 13.58 -2.45 7.13
C LEU A 208 12.77 -2.57 8.43
N PHE A 209 12.44 -3.79 8.85
CA PHE A 209 11.73 -4.05 10.10
C PHE A 209 12.63 -3.84 11.32
N GLU A 210 13.83 -4.36 11.27
CA GLU A 210 14.85 -4.19 12.32
C GLU A 210 15.23 -2.72 12.48
N GLN A 211 15.33 -1.96 11.39
CA GLN A 211 15.56 -0.50 11.42
C GLN A 211 14.41 0.25 12.11
N ARG A 212 13.16 -0.11 11.84
CA ARG A 212 12.01 0.46 12.55
C ARG A 212 11.97 0.10 14.03
N GLN A 213 12.38 -1.10 14.40
CA GLN A 213 12.53 -1.49 15.80
C GLN A 213 13.57 -0.63 16.52
N LEU A 214 14.70 -0.36 15.89
CA LEU A 214 15.74 0.50 16.44
C LEU A 214 15.22 1.91 16.71
N GLN A 215 14.43 2.48 15.78
CA GLN A 215 13.79 3.79 16.00
C GLN A 215 12.79 3.79 17.15
N TYR A 216 12.05 2.69 17.34
CA TYR A 216 11.09 2.55 18.44
C TYR A 216 11.74 2.53 19.82
N PHE A 217 13.02 2.17 19.92
CA PHE A 217 13.76 2.15 21.19
C PHE A 217 14.13 3.54 21.70
N ILE A 218 14.20 4.52 20.82
CA ILE A 218 14.57 5.90 21.19
C ILE A 218 13.58 6.45 22.23
N GLY A 219 14.13 6.92 23.36
CA GLY A 219 13.35 7.43 24.49
C GLY A 219 12.81 6.37 25.45
N LYS A 220 12.93 5.07 25.14
CA LYS A 220 12.63 3.98 26.08
C LYS A 220 13.76 3.80 27.08
N LYS A 221 13.46 3.20 28.25
CA LYS A 221 14.45 2.91 29.28
C LYS A 221 14.80 1.44 29.32
N ALA A 222 16.06 1.13 29.56
CA ALA A 222 16.51 -0.23 29.78
C ALA A 222 16.13 -0.72 31.18
N GLU A 223 15.64 -1.96 31.30
CA GLU A 223 15.36 -2.60 32.60
C GLU A 223 16.60 -3.21 33.23
N LYS A 224 17.61 -3.53 32.42
CA LYS A 224 18.83 -4.21 32.84
C LYS A 224 20.05 -3.61 32.13
N ASP A 225 21.23 -3.81 32.71
CA ASP A 225 22.48 -3.44 32.04
C ASP A 225 22.69 -4.29 30.79
N ILE A 226 22.85 -3.61 29.62
CA ILE A 226 23.03 -4.23 28.30
C ILE A 226 24.33 -3.75 27.72
N ILE A 227 25.16 -4.68 27.23
CA ILE A 227 26.42 -4.37 26.56
C ILE A 227 26.14 -4.21 25.07
N LEU A 228 26.43 -3.02 24.53
CA LEU A 228 26.30 -2.72 23.10
C LEU A 228 27.49 -3.31 22.32
N ASP A 229 27.34 -3.43 21.01
CA ASP A 229 28.33 -4.09 20.14
C ASP A 229 29.72 -3.40 20.11
N ASN A 230 29.80 -2.13 20.53
CA ASN A 230 31.05 -1.39 20.71
C ASN A 230 31.69 -1.58 22.10
N GLY A 231 31.05 -2.35 23.00
CA GLY A 231 31.48 -2.56 24.38
C GLY A 231 30.99 -1.51 25.39
N GLU A 232 30.20 -0.53 24.94
CA GLU A 232 29.55 0.43 25.84
C GLU A 232 28.39 -0.24 26.62
N VAL A 233 28.23 0.14 27.88
CA VAL A 233 27.20 -0.45 28.75
C VAL A 233 26.06 0.53 28.91
N LEU A 234 24.87 0.17 28.38
CA LEU A 234 23.62 0.85 28.66
C LEU A 234 23.10 0.35 30.01
N ARG A 235 23.07 1.21 31.03
CA ARG A 235 22.69 0.80 32.39
C ARG A 235 21.18 0.74 32.58
N ALA A 236 20.75 -0.09 33.50
CA ALA A 236 19.36 -0.14 33.93
C ALA A 236 18.84 1.25 34.35
N GLY A 237 17.74 1.68 33.73
CA GLY A 237 17.13 3.00 33.94
C GLY A 237 17.58 4.08 32.96
N ASP A 238 18.63 3.86 32.19
CA ASP A 238 19.08 4.80 31.17
C ASP A 238 18.11 4.85 29.98
N SER A 239 17.90 6.06 29.45
CA SER A 239 17.10 6.23 28.24
C SER A 239 17.94 5.95 27.00
N ILE A 240 17.37 5.17 26.08
CA ILE A 240 18.01 4.88 24.81
C ILE A 240 17.98 6.12 23.93
N THR A 241 19.15 6.58 23.53
CA THR A 241 19.35 7.74 22.65
C THR A 241 19.58 7.30 21.20
N PRO A 242 19.44 8.20 20.21
CA PRO A 242 19.80 7.89 18.84
C PRO A 242 21.24 7.38 18.69
N SER A 243 22.17 7.87 19.50
CA SER A 243 23.57 7.41 19.54
C SER A 243 23.68 5.96 19.98
N HIS A 244 22.91 5.53 20.98
CA HIS A 244 22.89 4.13 21.42
C HIS A 244 22.33 3.21 20.34
N VAL A 245 21.34 3.67 19.57
CA VAL A 245 20.73 2.91 18.46
C VAL A 245 21.75 2.64 17.35
N THR A 246 22.60 3.61 17.03
CA THR A 246 23.66 3.42 15.99
C THR A 246 24.76 2.43 16.41
N LEU A 247 24.87 2.14 17.70
CA LEU A 247 25.84 1.20 18.25
C LEU A 247 25.31 -0.26 18.32
N ILE A 248 24.02 -0.46 18.00
CA ILE A 248 23.41 -1.78 17.85
C ILE A 248 23.62 -2.23 16.42
N THR A 249 24.58 -3.12 16.19
CA THR A 249 24.94 -3.59 14.84
C THR A 249 24.66 -5.09 14.67
N SER A 250 24.46 -5.83 15.76
CA SER A 250 24.16 -7.25 15.72
C SER A 250 22.71 -7.57 16.12
N ARG A 251 22.16 -8.63 15.53
CA ARG A 251 20.81 -9.13 15.87
C ARG A 251 20.71 -9.62 17.31
N ASN A 252 21.82 -10.11 17.88
CA ASN A 252 21.83 -10.56 19.26
C ASN A 252 21.61 -9.40 20.23
N THR A 253 22.35 -8.29 20.04
CA THR A 253 22.19 -7.07 20.83
C THR A 253 20.81 -6.44 20.62
N LEU A 254 20.28 -6.45 19.38
CA LEU A 254 18.91 -6.01 19.09
C LEU A 254 17.87 -6.82 19.87
N MET A 255 18.01 -8.14 19.94
CA MET A 255 17.11 -9.02 20.71
C MET A 255 17.25 -8.79 22.22
N GLU A 256 18.47 -8.59 22.72
CA GLU A 256 18.72 -8.33 24.13
C GLU A 256 18.10 -7.01 24.57
N VAL A 257 18.27 -5.94 23.79
CA VAL A 257 17.61 -4.65 24.02
C VAL A 257 16.09 -4.80 24.00
N THR A 258 15.54 -5.49 23.00
CA THR A 258 14.09 -5.71 22.88
C THR A 258 13.50 -6.43 24.10
N SER A 259 14.24 -7.41 24.65
CA SER A 259 13.79 -8.24 25.78
C SER A 259 13.81 -7.50 27.10
N HIS A 260 14.59 -6.43 27.21
CA HIS A 260 14.83 -5.71 28.46
C HIS A 260 14.43 -4.23 28.39
N LEU A 261 13.46 -3.90 27.54
CA LEU A 261 12.82 -2.58 27.52
C LEU A 261 11.74 -2.47 28.59
N GLN A 262 11.74 -1.38 29.33
CA GLN A 262 10.67 -1.06 30.28
C GLN A 262 9.33 -0.93 29.54
N LYS A 263 8.38 -1.78 29.90
CA LYS A 263 7.00 -1.64 29.41
C LYS A 263 6.36 -0.48 30.17
N ASN A 264 6.01 0.55 29.43
CA ASN A 264 5.15 1.62 29.96
C ASN A 264 3.74 1.09 30.11
#